data_801283d2bd74e2a0a5f0c83899383d2b
#
_entry.id   801283d2bd74e2a0a5f0c83899383d2b
#
_cell.length_a   1.000
_cell.length_b   1.000
_cell.length_c   1.000
_cell.angle_alpha   90.00
_cell.angle_beta   90.00
_cell.angle_gamma   90.00
#
_symmetry.space_group_name_H-M   'P 1'
#
loop_
_entity.id
_entity.type
_entity.pdbx_description
1 polymer ?
#
loop_
_entity_poly.entity_id
_entity_poly.type
_entity_poly.pdbx_seq_one_letter_code
_entity_poly.pdbx_strand_id
1 'polypeptide(L)'
;AMDAATVEFHLLGYAYRGLSEEVVTHGPYAQEDVYELVSNLAPDVVWYPALWPETYSYTLSVALHLGLPVVVPDIGAFVERVAQRPLSVVQPWNSSLADWRVFWSHIISEGHLPVTQPLALDPTESARKDFYIADYLQPVQAKQGALTARALASLSGNYHVGVPQLTGSEKFLGRIWRISRRPVVAKVVSLVPFRMQQAIKRRLSRRPMHDIVR
;
A
#
# COMPACT_ATOMS: atom_id res chain seq x y z
N ALA A 1 41.78 -3.75 -1.21
CA ALA A 1 40.70 -3.87 -2.18
C ALA A 1 39.41 -3.79 -1.37
N MET A 2 38.69 -2.68 -1.44
CA MET A 2 37.33 -2.61 -0.92
C MET A 2 36.46 -3.40 -1.89
N ASP A 3 35.82 -4.46 -1.41
CA ASP A 3 34.81 -5.14 -2.19
C ASP A 3 33.73 -4.12 -2.55
N ALA A 4 33.39 -4.04 -3.83
CA ALA A 4 32.32 -3.18 -4.28
C ALA A 4 31.04 -3.63 -3.56
N ALA A 5 30.46 -2.75 -2.76
CA ALA A 5 29.21 -3.03 -2.07
C ALA A 5 28.14 -3.37 -3.14
N THR A 6 27.60 -4.55 -3.06
CA THR A 6 26.55 -5.01 -3.98
C THR A 6 25.21 -4.65 -3.37
N VAL A 7 24.35 -3.96 -4.11
CA VAL A 7 22.98 -3.70 -3.69
C VAL A 7 22.09 -4.82 -4.19
N GLU A 8 21.36 -5.43 -3.30
CA GLU A 8 20.33 -6.42 -3.59
C GLU A 8 18.93 -5.82 -3.38
N PHE A 9 18.08 -5.92 -4.39
CA PHE A 9 16.70 -5.42 -4.31
C PHE A 9 15.72 -6.56 -4.04
N HIS A 10 14.91 -6.40 -3.00
CA HIS A 10 13.87 -7.34 -2.62
C HIS A 10 12.48 -6.70 -2.76
N LEU A 11 11.55 -7.43 -3.37
CA LEU A 11 10.13 -7.08 -3.37
C LEU A 11 9.35 -8.05 -2.49
N LEU A 12 8.85 -7.59 -1.35
CA LEU A 12 7.83 -8.30 -0.58
C LEU A 12 6.47 -8.06 -1.23
N GLY A 13 5.87 -9.12 -1.76
CA GLY A 13 4.67 -9.03 -2.56
C GLY A 13 4.92 -9.47 -4.00
N TYR A 14 4.13 -8.95 -4.91
CA TYR A 14 4.23 -9.26 -6.33
C TYR A 14 4.05 -8.03 -7.19
N ALA A 15 4.70 -7.99 -8.35
CA ALA A 15 4.49 -6.97 -9.35
C ALA A 15 3.47 -7.44 -10.40
N TYR A 16 2.74 -6.50 -11.01
CA TYR A 16 1.82 -6.79 -12.11
C TYR A 16 2.53 -7.36 -13.35
N ARG A 17 3.79 -6.97 -13.55
CA ARG A 17 4.67 -7.52 -14.58
C ARG A 17 5.89 -8.12 -13.89
N GLY A 18 6.48 -9.15 -14.52
CA GLY A 18 7.76 -9.67 -14.06
C GLY A 18 8.81 -8.55 -13.99
N LEU A 19 9.50 -8.48 -12.88
CA LEU A 19 10.64 -7.58 -12.69
C LEU A 19 11.89 -8.24 -13.29
N SER A 20 12.98 -7.47 -13.39
CA SER A 20 14.27 -8.02 -13.81
C SER A 20 14.76 -9.08 -12.81
N GLU A 21 15.66 -9.97 -13.26
CA GLU A 21 16.28 -10.99 -12.40
C GLU A 21 17.10 -10.40 -11.25
N GLU A 22 17.41 -9.10 -11.34
CA GLU A 22 18.12 -8.34 -10.30
C GLU A 22 17.25 -8.01 -9.07
N VAL A 23 15.93 -8.27 -9.14
CA VAL A 23 15.00 -8.04 -8.03
C VAL A 23 14.46 -9.37 -7.51
N VAL A 24 14.82 -9.72 -6.30
CA VAL A 24 14.29 -10.91 -5.62
C VAL A 24 12.84 -10.68 -5.22
N THR A 25 11.92 -11.40 -5.86
CA THR A 25 10.48 -11.27 -5.59
C THR A 25 10.01 -12.41 -4.69
N HIS A 26 9.52 -12.08 -3.48
CA HIS A 26 9.11 -13.06 -2.46
C HIS A 26 7.68 -13.59 -2.65
N GLY A 27 6.88 -12.96 -3.50
CA GLY A 27 5.49 -13.36 -3.73
C GLY A 27 4.51 -12.85 -2.66
N PRO A 28 3.24 -13.28 -2.75
CA PRO A 28 2.20 -12.83 -1.82
C PRO A 28 2.43 -13.37 -0.41
N TYR A 29 2.07 -12.56 0.59
CA TYR A 29 2.17 -12.91 2.01
C TYR A 29 0.85 -12.61 2.74
N ALA A 30 0.64 -13.20 3.90
CA ALA A 30 -0.46 -12.85 4.78
C ALA A 30 -0.10 -11.58 5.58
N GLN A 31 -1.09 -10.73 5.82
CA GLN A 31 -0.86 -9.43 6.46
C GLN A 31 -0.26 -9.56 7.87
N GLU A 32 -0.64 -10.59 8.60
CA GLU A 32 -0.13 -10.94 9.93
C GLU A 32 1.37 -11.28 9.93
N ASP A 33 1.88 -11.82 8.82
CA ASP A 33 3.27 -12.29 8.73
C ASP A 33 4.25 -11.18 8.33
N VAL A 34 3.76 -10.01 7.90
CA VAL A 34 4.59 -8.97 7.28
C VAL A 34 5.73 -8.47 8.19
N TYR A 35 5.48 -8.34 9.48
CA TYR A 35 6.49 -7.88 10.44
C TYR A 35 7.62 -8.89 10.58
N GLU A 36 7.28 -10.17 10.68
CA GLU A 36 8.26 -11.25 10.76
C GLU A 36 9.08 -11.37 9.47
N LEU A 37 8.41 -11.32 8.32
CA LEU A 37 9.06 -11.38 7.00
C LEU A 37 10.06 -10.24 6.81
N VAL A 38 9.69 -9.01 7.14
CA VAL A 38 10.57 -7.85 7.04
C VAL A 38 11.73 -7.95 8.04
N SER A 39 11.47 -8.41 9.27
CA SER A 39 12.50 -8.59 10.27
C SER A 39 13.51 -9.67 9.88
N ASN A 40 13.05 -10.78 9.31
CA ASN A 40 13.91 -11.87 8.84
C ASN A 40 14.74 -11.48 7.62
N LEU A 41 14.19 -10.62 6.75
CA LEU A 41 14.92 -10.07 5.61
C LEU A 41 16.00 -9.09 6.06
N ALA A 42 15.81 -8.44 7.21
CA ALA A 42 16.72 -7.46 7.81
C ALA A 42 17.25 -6.41 6.80
N PRO A 43 16.37 -5.67 6.08
CA PRO A 43 16.80 -4.75 5.06
C PRO A 43 17.54 -3.54 5.66
N ASP A 44 18.59 -3.09 5.00
CA ASP A 44 19.29 -1.86 5.37
C ASP A 44 18.41 -0.62 5.13
N VAL A 45 17.54 -0.67 4.12
CA VAL A 45 16.67 0.43 3.70
C VAL A 45 15.37 -0.11 3.13
N VAL A 46 14.25 0.52 3.47
CA VAL A 46 12.95 0.26 2.81
C VAL A 46 12.62 1.41 1.87
N TRP A 47 12.47 1.11 0.60
CA TRP A 47 12.19 2.09 -0.46
C TRP A 47 10.74 2.03 -0.94
N TYR A 48 10.11 3.20 -1.02
CA TYR A 48 8.74 3.39 -1.48
C TYR A 48 8.69 4.16 -2.81
N PRO A 49 8.79 3.50 -3.97
CA PRO A 49 8.76 4.15 -5.28
C PRO A 49 7.34 4.48 -5.73
N ALA A 50 6.52 5.10 -4.87
CA ALA A 50 5.15 5.43 -5.21
C ALA A 50 5.08 6.62 -6.17
N LEU A 51 4.20 6.50 -7.18
CA LEU A 51 3.95 7.52 -8.21
C LEU A 51 2.58 8.22 -8.02
N TRP A 52 1.86 7.90 -6.94
CA TRP A 52 0.58 8.51 -6.59
C TRP A 52 0.53 8.79 -5.09
N PRO A 53 -0.22 9.82 -4.69
CA PRO A 53 -0.35 10.15 -3.29
C PRO A 53 -1.18 9.09 -2.56
N GLU A 54 -0.59 8.46 -1.55
CA GLU A 54 -1.33 7.62 -0.62
C GLU A 54 -1.88 8.45 0.54
N THR A 55 -3.05 8.06 1.02
CA THR A 55 -3.68 8.73 2.17
C THR A 55 -3.09 8.30 3.51
N TYR A 56 -2.50 7.10 3.57
CA TYR A 56 -1.92 6.58 4.79
C TYR A 56 -0.66 5.72 4.60
N SER A 57 -0.61 4.83 3.62
CA SER A 57 0.47 3.84 3.41
C SER A 57 0.69 2.87 4.58
N TYR A 58 -0.11 1.82 4.65
CA TYR A 58 0.02 0.79 5.69
C TYR A 58 1.37 0.07 5.67
N THR A 59 1.96 -0.12 4.51
CA THR A 59 3.29 -0.73 4.37
C THR A 59 4.38 0.15 4.98
N LEU A 60 4.25 1.48 4.88
CA LEU A 60 5.15 2.39 5.59
C LEU A 60 5.07 2.20 7.11
N SER A 61 3.88 1.91 7.65
CA SER A 61 3.72 1.65 9.10
C SER A 61 4.60 0.50 9.57
N VAL A 62 4.79 -0.54 8.76
CA VAL A 62 5.65 -1.68 9.09
C VAL A 62 7.10 -1.24 9.25
N ALA A 63 7.65 -0.51 8.28
CA ALA A 63 9.02 -0.02 8.35
C ALA A 63 9.25 0.96 9.51
N LEU A 64 8.29 1.85 9.75
CA LEU A 64 8.36 2.80 10.87
C LEU A 64 8.31 2.09 12.23
N HIS A 65 7.46 1.09 12.37
CA HIS A 65 7.32 0.30 13.60
C HIS A 65 8.57 -0.52 13.90
N LEU A 66 9.20 -1.07 12.88
CA LEU A 66 10.45 -1.81 12.99
C LEU A 66 11.69 -0.91 13.12
N GLY A 67 11.52 0.41 13.09
CA GLY A 67 12.63 1.36 13.21
C GLY A 67 13.56 1.41 12.00
N LEU A 68 13.14 0.87 10.84
CA LEU A 68 13.98 0.74 9.66
C LEU A 68 14.21 2.09 8.95
N PRO A 69 15.38 2.30 8.35
CA PRO A 69 15.60 3.42 7.45
C PRO A 69 14.65 3.39 6.26
N VAL A 70 14.12 4.55 5.86
CA VAL A 70 13.15 4.63 4.76
C VAL A 70 13.53 5.69 3.73
N VAL A 71 13.25 5.39 2.47
CA VAL A 71 13.28 6.35 1.35
C VAL A 71 11.86 6.45 0.79
N VAL A 72 11.28 7.64 0.84
CA VAL A 72 9.88 7.90 0.46
C VAL A 72 9.77 9.03 -0.55
N PRO A 73 8.71 9.05 -1.38
CA PRO A 73 8.46 10.18 -2.28
C PRO A 73 7.88 11.38 -1.53
N ASP A 74 8.05 12.57 -2.10
CA ASP A 74 7.56 13.84 -1.56
C ASP A 74 6.06 14.09 -1.81
N ILE A 75 5.24 13.03 -1.82
CA ILE A 75 3.79 13.09 -2.10
C ILE A 75 2.95 12.37 -1.03
N GLY A 76 1.72 12.87 -0.86
CA GLY A 76 0.72 12.26 0.01
C GLY A 76 1.16 12.16 1.47
N ALA A 77 0.66 11.16 2.16
CA ALA A 77 0.94 10.93 3.58
C ALA A 77 2.40 10.54 3.89
N PHE A 78 3.21 10.23 2.90
CA PHE A 78 4.60 9.84 3.11
C PHE A 78 5.39 10.92 3.84
N VAL A 79 5.32 12.17 3.34
CA VAL A 79 6.07 13.30 3.91
C VAL A 79 5.66 13.58 5.35
N GLU A 80 4.35 13.63 5.60
CA GLU A 80 3.79 13.90 6.93
C GLU A 80 4.21 12.82 7.94
N ARG A 81 4.20 11.56 7.52
CA ARG A 81 4.49 10.43 8.39
C ARG A 81 5.96 10.22 8.71
N VAL A 82 6.86 10.74 7.87
CA VAL A 82 8.30 10.70 8.13
C VAL A 82 8.85 12.04 8.61
N ALA A 83 8.01 13.06 8.66
CA ALA A 83 8.40 14.37 9.20
C ALA A 83 9.04 14.17 10.58
N GLN A 84 10.19 14.81 10.79
CA GLN A 84 10.95 14.76 12.05
C GLN A 84 11.51 13.37 12.45
N ARG A 85 11.34 12.34 11.60
CA ARG A 85 11.86 11.02 11.89
C ARG A 85 13.32 10.90 11.41
N PRO A 86 14.26 10.52 12.27
CA PRO A 86 15.62 10.18 11.85
C PRO A 86 15.58 8.97 10.90
N LEU A 87 16.61 8.78 10.11
CA LEU A 87 16.73 7.68 9.15
C LEU A 87 15.62 7.68 8.08
N SER A 88 15.11 8.84 7.72
CA SER A 88 14.12 9.01 6.68
C SER A 88 14.60 9.99 5.63
N VAL A 89 14.55 9.60 4.36
CA VAL A 89 14.92 10.42 3.22
C VAL A 89 13.70 10.64 2.35
N VAL A 90 13.42 11.89 2.02
CA VAL A 90 12.34 12.28 1.11
C VAL A 90 12.98 12.62 -0.24
N GLN A 91 12.54 11.93 -1.30
CA GLN A 91 12.98 12.16 -2.67
C GLN A 91 11.83 12.68 -3.52
N PRO A 92 12.09 13.53 -4.53
CA PRO A 92 11.04 13.96 -5.44
C PRO A 92 10.36 12.74 -6.09
N TRP A 93 9.03 12.69 -6.07
CA TRP A 93 8.23 11.59 -6.62
C TRP A 93 8.46 11.37 -8.12
N ASN A 94 8.84 12.43 -8.83
CA ASN A 94 9.12 12.44 -10.25
C ASN A 94 10.62 12.32 -10.60
N SER A 95 11.44 11.86 -9.65
CA SER A 95 12.86 11.62 -9.87
C SER A 95 13.10 10.74 -11.09
N SER A 96 14.00 11.17 -11.95
CA SER A 96 14.39 10.41 -13.15
C SER A 96 15.23 9.19 -12.78
N LEU A 97 15.40 8.27 -13.74
CA LEU A 97 16.32 7.15 -13.56
C LEU A 97 17.77 7.61 -13.26
N ALA A 98 18.20 8.73 -13.84
CA ALA A 98 19.52 9.30 -13.58
C ALA A 98 19.64 9.78 -12.12
N ASP A 99 18.62 10.46 -11.60
CA ASP A 99 18.58 10.92 -10.21
C ASP A 99 18.64 9.72 -9.24
N TRP A 100 17.87 8.66 -9.50
CA TRP A 100 17.91 7.45 -8.70
C TRP A 100 19.27 6.75 -8.73
N ARG A 101 19.94 6.72 -9.89
CA ARG A 101 21.29 6.15 -10.00
C ARG A 101 22.29 6.94 -9.15
N VAL A 102 22.25 8.26 -9.23
CA VAL A 102 23.12 9.13 -8.41
C VAL A 102 22.84 8.92 -6.93
N PHE A 103 21.56 8.89 -6.54
CA PHE A 103 21.13 8.68 -5.16
C PHE A 103 21.68 7.35 -4.59
N TRP A 104 21.42 6.24 -5.27
CA TRP A 104 21.87 4.92 -4.81
C TRP A 104 23.40 4.79 -4.84
N SER A 105 24.08 5.35 -5.86
CA SER A 105 25.54 5.35 -5.89
C SER A 105 26.14 6.09 -4.70
N HIS A 106 25.52 7.20 -4.28
CA HIS A 106 25.96 7.94 -3.10
C HIS A 106 25.78 7.10 -1.81
N ILE A 107 24.63 6.47 -1.63
CA ILE A 107 24.38 5.60 -0.48
C ILE A 107 25.37 4.44 -0.42
N ILE A 108 25.65 3.81 -1.55
CA ILE A 108 26.64 2.71 -1.64
C ILE A 108 28.03 3.20 -1.24
N SER A 109 28.44 4.39 -1.70
CA SER A 109 29.76 4.93 -1.41
C SER A 109 29.94 5.34 0.05
N GLU A 110 28.89 5.90 0.66
CA GLU A 110 28.91 6.35 2.05
C GLU A 110 28.63 5.23 3.06
N GLY A 111 28.00 4.14 2.60
CA GLY A 111 27.62 3.01 3.45
C GLY A 111 26.45 3.28 4.42
N HIS A 112 25.80 4.42 4.28
CA HIS A 112 24.62 4.77 5.09
C HIS A 112 23.71 5.76 4.36
N LEU A 113 22.45 5.83 4.77
CA LEU A 113 21.54 6.89 4.34
C LEU A 113 22.03 8.25 4.87
N PRO A 114 21.84 9.34 4.11
CA PRO A 114 22.10 10.68 4.63
C PRO A 114 21.23 10.89 5.88
N VAL A 115 21.91 11.10 7.01
CA VAL A 115 21.21 11.34 8.28
C VAL A 115 20.66 12.75 8.21
N THR A 116 19.35 12.86 8.01
CA THR A 116 18.65 14.10 8.34
C THR A 116 18.68 14.21 9.86
N GLN A 117 19.30 15.29 10.37
CA GLN A 117 19.24 15.53 11.82
C GLN A 117 17.77 15.54 12.24
N PRO A 118 17.39 14.74 13.26
CA PRO A 118 16.03 14.80 13.74
C PRO A 118 15.78 16.20 14.25
N LEU A 119 14.75 16.88 13.72
CA LEU A 119 14.13 17.97 14.44
C LEU A 119 13.76 17.42 15.81
N ALA A 120 14.14 18.11 16.87
CA ALA A 120 13.80 17.69 18.22
C ALA A 120 12.29 17.49 18.30
N LEU A 121 11.85 16.23 18.39
CA LEU A 121 10.46 15.92 18.61
C LEU A 121 10.06 16.52 19.95
N ASP A 122 8.98 17.29 19.97
CA ASP A 122 8.32 17.59 21.23
C ASP A 122 7.92 16.25 21.87
N PRO A 123 8.50 15.89 23.04
CA PRO A 123 8.21 14.62 23.69
C PRO A 123 6.72 14.39 23.93
N THR A 124 5.93 15.47 23.98
CA THR A 124 4.48 15.44 24.18
C THR A 124 3.75 14.98 22.92
N GLU A 125 4.28 15.23 21.73
CA GLU A 125 3.66 14.80 20.46
C GLU A 125 3.96 13.32 20.15
N SER A 126 5.16 12.86 20.44
CA SER A 126 5.54 11.43 20.30
C SER A 126 4.81 10.52 21.28
N ALA A 127 4.39 11.04 22.43
CA ALA A 127 3.68 10.29 23.47
C ALA A 127 2.16 10.19 23.25
N ARG A 128 1.60 10.85 22.23
CA ARG A 128 0.16 10.72 21.92
C ARG A 128 -0.14 9.34 21.31
N LYS A 129 -0.05 8.30 22.14
CA LYS A 129 -0.61 6.97 21.83
C LYS A 129 -2.11 7.02 21.51
N ASP A 130 -2.78 8.12 21.85
CA ASP A 130 -4.22 8.29 21.78
C ASP A 130 -4.68 9.36 20.79
N PHE A 131 -3.86 9.72 19.77
CA PHE A 131 -4.26 10.75 18.80
C PHE A 131 -5.62 10.45 18.16
N TYR A 132 -5.91 9.16 17.89
CA TYR A 132 -7.19 8.74 17.33
C TYR A 132 -8.36 9.02 18.28
N ILE A 133 -8.16 8.79 19.57
CA ILE A 133 -9.16 9.08 20.60
C ILE A 133 -9.30 10.60 20.77
N ALA A 134 -8.18 11.33 20.90
CA ALA A 134 -8.19 12.76 21.17
C ALA A 134 -8.64 13.59 19.97
N ASP A 135 -8.14 13.28 18.76
CA ASP A 135 -8.35 14.13 17.59
C ASP A 135 -9.56 13.73 16.74
N TYR A 136 -9.99 12.45 16.83
CA TYR A 136 -11.14 11.94 16.08
C TYR A 136 -12.35 11.61 16.95
N LEU A 137 -12.18 10.78 17.97
CA LEU A 137 -13.33 10.27 18.73
C LEU A 137 -13.89 11.30 19.71
N GLN A 138 -13.04 12.01 20.46
CA GLN A 138 -13.52 13.01 21.42
C GLN A 138 -14.28 14.18 20.77
N PRO A 139 -13.80 14.78 19.66
CA PRO A 139 -14.56 15.81 18.97
C PRO A 139 -15.89 15.31 18.40
N VAL A 140 -15.96 14.04 17.96
CA VAL A 140 -17.20 13.42 17.49
C VAL A 140 -18.15 13.15 18.64
N GLN A 141 -17.67 12.64 19.77
CA GLN A 141 -18.47 12.41 20.98
C GLN A 141 -19.00 13.72 21.58
N ALA A 142 -18.19 14.79 21.59
CA ALA A 142 -18.62 16.11 22.02
C ALA A 142 -19.72 16.69 21.12
N LYS A 143 -19.68 16.39 19.81
CA LYS A 143 -20.73 16.78 18.85
C LYS A 143 -21.97 15.87 18.90
N GLN A 144 -21.83 14.61 19.33
CA GLN A 144 -22.96 13.67 19.45
C GLN A 144 -23.99 14.11 20.49
N GLY A 145 -23.58 14.85 21.52
CA GLY A 145 -24.52 15.46 22.46
C GLY A 145 -25.48 16.47 21.82
N ALA A 146 -25.20 16.95 20.61
CA ALA A 146 -26.04 17.85 19.83
C ALA A 146 -26.80 17.15 18.69
N LEU A 147 -26.49 15.91 18.35
CA LEU A 147 -27.26 15.09 17.41
C LEU A 147 -28.48 14.54 18.14
N THR A 148 -29.61 15.24 18.01
CA THR A 148 -30.88 14.80 18.57
C THR A 148 -31.20 13.37 18.08
N ALA A 149 -31.83 12.57 18.93
CA ALA A 149 -32.32 11.21 18.60
C ALA A 149 -33.08 11.14 17.27
N ARG A 150 -33.62 12.26 16.82
CA ARG A 150 -34.33 12.46 15.56
C ARG A 150 -33.39 12.41 14.33
N ALA A 151 -32.13 12.91 14.45
CA ALA A 151 -31.14 12.81 13.37
C ALA A 151 -30.61 11.39 13.25
N LEU A 152 -30.40 10.67 14.36
CA LEU A 152 -30.02 9.26 14.36
C LEU A 152 -31.15 8.38 13.80
N ALA A 153 -32.40 8.64 14.14
CA ALA A 153 -33.55 7.92 13.57
C ALA A 153 -33.70 8.16 12.06
N SER A 154 -33.37 9.37 11.55
CA SER A 154 -33.39 9.65 10.11
C SER A 154 -32.25 8.96 9.36
N LEU A 155 -31.10 8.75 10.02
CA LEU A 155 -29.96 8.02 9.46
C LEU A 155 -30.16 6.48 9.52
N SER A 156 -30.85 5.96 10.54
CA SER A 156 -31.14 4.54 10.67
C SER A 156 -32.29 4.07 9.77
N GLY A 157 -33.13 5.01 9.29
CA GLY A 157 -34.40 4.68 8.63
C GLY A 157 -34.29 4.14 7.20
N ASN A 158 -33.18 4.33 6.46
CA ASN A 158 -33.19 4.05 5.02
C ASN A 158 -31.88 3.55 4.41
N TYR A 159 -30.91 3.11 5.19
CA TYR A 159 -29.79 2.34 4.64
C TYR A 159 -30.11 0.84 4.65
N HIS A 160 -31.21 0.43 4.00
CA HIS A 160 -31.17 -0.83 3.33
C HIS A 160 -30.10 -0.69 2.23
N VAL A 161 -28.88 -1.05 2.54
CA VAL A 161 -27.91 -1.46 1.52
C VAL A 161 -28.53 -2.72 0.91
N GLY A 162 -29.46 -2.49 -0.01
CA GLY A 162 -29.99 -3.57 -0.83
C GLY A 162 -28.78 -4.17 -1.51
N VAL A 163 -28.41 -5.38 -1.12
CA VAL A 163 -27.38 -6.13 -1.84
C VAL A 163 -27.83 -6.12 -3.29
N PRO A 164 -27.13 -5.38 -4.18
CA PRO A 164 -27.65 -5.20 -5.53
C PRO A 164 -27.78 -6.58 -6.16
N GLN A 165 -29.01 -6.99 -6.51
CA GLN A 165 -29.23 -8.28 -7.12
C GLN A 165 -28.40 -8.37 -8.40
N LEU A 166 -27.63 -9.44 -8.53
CA LEU A 166 -26.84 -9.72 -9.71
C LEU A 166 -27.77 -10.04 -10.89
N THR A 167 -27.56 -9.37 -12.00
CA THR A 167 -28.25 -9.70 -13.26
C THR A 167 -27.86 -11.10 -13.75
N GLY A 168 -28.63 -11.66 -14.68
CA GLY A 168 -28.32 -12.97 -15.27
C GLY A 168 -26.92 -13.03 -15.89
N SER A 169 -26.51 -11.96 -16.58
CA SER A 169 -25.17 -11.84 -17.19
C SER A 169 -24.05 -11.77 -16.13
N GLU A 170 -24.30 -11.10 -15.00
CA GLU A 170 -23.36 -11.03 -13.90
C GLU A 170 -23.20 -12.37 -13.16
N LYS A 171 -24.29 -13.10 -12.95
CA LYS A 171 -24.27 -14.47 -12.42
C LYS A 171 -23.48 -15.40 -13.32
N PHE A 172 -23.67 -15.27 -14.64
CA PHE A 172 -22.92 -16.03 -15.65
C PHE A 172 -21.44 -15.69 -15.62
N LEU A 173 -21.08 -14.40 -15.57
CA LEU A 173 -19.71 -13.93 -15.46
C LEU A 173 -19.02 -14.47 -14.19
N GLY A 174 -19.71 -14.47 -13.06
CA GLY A 174 -19.22 -15.05 -11.81
C GLY A 174 -18.96 -16.56 -11.88
N ARG A 175 -19.79 -17.31 -12.65
CA ARG A 175 -19.57 -18.75 -12.90
C ARG A 175 -18.33 -18.96 -13.77
N ILE A 176 -18.19 -18.22 -14.88
CA ILE A 176 -17.02 -18.30 -15.75
C ILE A 176 -15.74 -18.00 -14.94
N TRP A 177 -15.77 -16.98 -14.11
CA TRP A 177 -14.61 -16.60 -13.31
C TRP A 177 -14.21 -17.69 -12.30
N ARG A 178 -15.17 -18.37 -11.64
CA ARG A 178 -14.87 -19.51 -10.76
C ARG A 178 -14.28 -20.69 -11.52
N ILE A 179 -14.76 -20.96 -12.73
CA ILE A 179 -14.25 -22.03 -13.59
C ILE A 179 -12.83 -21.69 -14.09
N SER A 180 -12.58 -20.43 -14.44
CA SER A 180 -11.28 -19.97 -14.94
C SER A 180 -10.14 -20.10 -13.92
N ARG A 181 -10.46 -20.20 -12.63
CA ARG A 181 -9.47 -20.46 -11.57
C ARG A 181 -9.01 -21.92 -11.45
N ARG A 182 -9.67 -22.84 -12.14
CA ARG A 182 -9.21 -24.24 -12.16
C ARG A 182 -7.89 -24.32 -12.94
N PRO A 183 -6.86 -25.07 -12.45
CA PRO A 183 -5.50 -24.99 -13.01
C PRO A 183 -5.44 -25.31 -14.50
N VAL A 184 -6.28 -26.23 -14.98
CA VAL A 184 -6.34 -26.59 -16.40
C VAL A 184 -6.94 -25.46 -17.24
N VAL A 185 -8.01 -24.83 -16.74
CA VAL A 185 -8.73 -23.75 -17.44
C VAL A 185 -7.94 -22.44 -17.38
N ALA A 186 -7.22 -22.21 -16.30
CA ALA A 186 -6.37 -21.01 -16.14
C ALA A 186 -5.30 -20.94 -17.24
N LYS A 187 -4.70 -22.07 -17.63
CA LYS A 187 -3.74 -22.14 -18.75
C LYS A 187 -4.39 -21.75 -20.08
N VAL A 188 -5.64 -22.13 -20.32
CA VAL A 188 -6.36 -21.77 -21.54
C VAL A 188 -6.75 -20.29 -21.51
N VAL A 189 -7.20 -19.78 -20.36
CA VAL A 189 -7.58 -18.38 -20.20
C VAL A 189 -6.37 -17.45 -20.31
N SER A 190 -5.18 -17.89 -19.92
CA SER A 190 -3.95 -17.10 -20.07
C SER A 190 -3.54 -16.88 -21.53
N LEU A 191 -4.02 -17.69 -22.45
CA LEU A 191 -3.80 -17.50 -23.89
C LEU A 191 -4.68 -16.40 -24.48
N VAL A 192 -5.75 -15.99 -23.76
CA VAL A 192 -6.62 -14.91 -24.22
C VAL A 192 -6.00 -13.57 -23.83
N PRO A 193 -5.73 -12.67 -24.78
CA PRO A 193 -5.18 -11.35 -24.48
C PRO A 193 -6.02 -10.60 -23.43
N PHE A 194 -5.37 -9.96 -22.46
CA PHE A 194 -6.04 -9.25 -21.38
C PHE A 194 -7.07 -8.22 -21.86
N ARG A 195 -6.77 -7.53 -22.98
CA ARG A 195 -7.69 -6.58 -23.63
C ARG A 195 -9.01 -7.25 -24.04
N MET A 196 -8.96 -8.47 -24.55
CA MET A 196 -10.16 -9.24 -24.90
C MET A 196 -10.94 -9.66 -23.64
N GLN A 197 -10.26 -10.12 -22.61
CA GLN A 197 -10.90 -10.45 -21.33
C GLN A 197 -11.62 -9.22 -20.75
N GLN A 198 -10.98 -8.06 -20.78
CA GLN A 198 -11.57 -6.78 -20.36
C GLN A 198 -12.77 -6.38 -21.21
N ALA A 199 -12.69 -6.54 -22.54
CA ALA A 199 -13.78 -6.21 -23.46
C ALA A 199 -15.00 -7.09 -23.20
N ILE A 200 -14.82 -8.39 -23.03
CA ILE A 200 -15.88 -9.36 -22.68
C ILE A 200 -16.52 -8.97 -21.33
N LYS A 201 -15.69 -8.70 -20.31
CA LYS A 201 -16.15 -8.28 -19.00
C LYS A 201 -17.00 -7.00 -19.08
N ARG A 202 -16.52 -5.96 -19.76
CA ARG A 202 -17.24 -4.68 -19.93
C ARG A 202 -18.55 -4.82 -20.66
N ARG A 203 -18.65 -5.78 -21.60
CA ARG A 203 -19.89 -6.05 -22.33
C ARG A 203 -20.95 -6.78 -21.46
N LEU A 204 -20.51 -7.59 -20.51
CA LEU A 204 -21.37 -8.38 -19.62
C LEU A 204 -21.76 -7.63 -18.33
N SER A 205 -20.86 -6.81 -17.80
CA SER A 205 -21.13 -5.98 -16.63
C SER A 205 -20.18 -4.79 -16.55
N ARG A 206 -20.70 -3.66 -16.09
CA ARG A 206 -19.93 -2.47 -15.72
C ARG A 206 -19.44 -2.52 -14.27
N ARG A 207 -19.97 -3.43 -13.45
CA ARG A 207 -19.58 -3.56 -12.03
C ARG A 207 -18.17 -4.14 -11.89
N PRO A 208 -17.45 -3.76 -10.83
CA PRO A 208 -16.19 -4.41 -10.47
C PRO A 208 -16.35 -5.91 -10.23
N MET A 209 -15.33 -6.71 -10.53
CA MET A 209 -15.42 -8.18 -10.37
C MET A 209 -15.61 -8.62 -8.92
N HIS A 210 -15.06 -7.90 -7.96
CA HIS A 210 -15.22 -8.23 -6.53
C HIS A 210 -16.70 -8.11 -6.05
N ASP A 211 -17.53 -7.30 -6.72
CA ASP A 211 -18.96 -7.19 -6.42
C ASP A 211 -19.78 -8.34 -7.02
N ILE A 212 -19.22 -9.01 -8.05
CA ILE A 212 -19.87 -10.10 -8.79
C ILE A 212 -19.54 -11.47 -8.19
N VAL A 213 -18.38 -11.58 -7.56
CA VAL A 213 -17.77 -12.86 -7.12
C VAL A 213 -17.69 -12.95 -5.58
N ARG A 214 -18.66 -12.42 -4.92
CA ARG A 214 -18.80 -12.65 -3.47
C ARG A 214 -19.13 -14.11 -3.14
#